data_1eaa3362bb625d20e685fb412b54dbcd
#
_entry.id   1eaa3362bb625d20e685fb412b54dbcd
#
_cell.length_a   1.000
_cell.length_b   1.000
_cell.length_c   1.000
_cell.angle_alpha   90.00
_cell.angle_beta   90.00
_cell.angle_gamma   90.00
#
_symmetry.space_group_name_H-M   'P 1'
#
loop_
_entity.id
_entity.type
_entity.pdbx_description
1 polymer ?
#
loop_
_entity_poly.entity_id
_entity_poly.type
_entity_poly.pdbx_seq_one_letter_code
_entity_poly.pdbx_strand_id
1 'polypeptide(L)'
;TQIAGGRGAALILEYINNGKTISECLDEAKTNSERQRWLSLAIDSISACHRQGLWQPDIHMKNFLESDNQVYYLDGGDIRALERPLPSELAVKNLALFFAQFTVDNDENIEHLLKEYQLENKILHTKDLKETFAKVKEARARRISRYERKLLRSTTAHRSLRSRGRLAVYDREVDSSILGNLISDPNRYIQKEKLLKDGNSTTVAEFIFESKRYVVKRYNLNSLWQSVKYLFKMSRAARCWRSASILSMLGVYTPKPYMFIEDRRLWFLRGKSYFISEKIEAVNLLDHIKTKGLRQNELEAIIISFRLIFKIMIEYKISHGDMKASNFLY
;
A
#
# COMPACT_ATOMS: atom_id res chain seq x y z
N THR A 1 35.25 17.98 9.79
CA THR A 1 35.08 19.17 8.92
C THR A 1 33.97 20.03 9.52
N GLN A 2 34.24 21.30 9.80
CA GLN A 2 33.18 22.26 10.22
C GLN A 2 32.36 22.63 8.99
N ILE A 3 31.06 22.26 9.03
CA ILE A 3 30.08 22.72 8.04
C ILE A 3 29.38 23.94 8.65
N ALA A 4 29.11 24.97 7.85
CA ALA A 4 28.50 26.22 8.31
C ALA A 4 27.23 25.93 9.13
N GLY A 5 27.27 26.20 10.43
CA GLY A 5 26.16 26.08 11.37
C GLY A 5 26.21 24.94 12.39
N GLY A 6 27.28 24.14 12.50
CA GLY A 6 27.38 23.10 13.52
C GLY A 6 28.53 22.11 13.37
N ARG A 7 28.68 21.20 14.33
CA ARG A 7 29.55 20.03 14.22
C ARG A 7 28.78 18.93 13.50
N GLY A 8 29.24 18.49 12.32
CA GLY A 8 28.66 17.42 11.54
C GLY A 8 29.74 16.55 10.88
N ALA A 9 29.36 15.34 10.49
CA ALA A 9 30.15 14.48 9.62
C ALA A 9 29.58 14.54 8.20
N ALA A 10 30.43 14.59 7.19
CA ALA A 10 30.06 14.50 5.78
C ALA A 10 30.74 13.28 5.17
N LEU A 11 29.98 12.48 4.45
CA LEU A 11 30.47 11.38 3.64
C LEU A 11 30.34 11.77 2.18
N ILE A 12 31.43 11.67 1.44
CA ILE A 12 31.46 11.91 -0.01
C ILE A 12 31.50 10.55 -0.68
N LEU A 13 30.52 10.28 -1.53
CA LEU A 13 30.39 9.04 -2.29
C LEU A 13 30.53 9.35 -3.78
N GLU A 14 30.96 8.37 -4.56
CA GLU A 14 30.89 8.41 -6.01
C GLU A 14 29.44 8.50 -6.45
N TYR A 15 29.17 9.37 -7.41
CA TYR A 15 27.85 9.46 -8.03
C TYR A 15 27.79 8.49 -9.23
N ILE A 16 26.83 7.56 -9.15
CA ILE A 16 26.61 6.57 -10.22
C ILE A 16 25.66 7.17 -11.24
N ASN A 17 26.19 7.47 -12.42
CA ASN A 17 25.40 8.02 -13.52
C ASN A 17 24.39 6.99 -14.03
N ASN A 18 23.18 7.47 -14.39
CA ASN A 18 22.09 6.66 -14.96
C ASN A 18 21.61 5.51 -14.05
N GLY A 19 22.02 5.48 -12.79
CA GLY A 19 21.56 4.47 -11.84
C GLY A 19 20.06 4.62 -11.54
N LYS A 20 19.32 3.50 -11.57
CA LYS A 20 17.92 3.41 -11.16
C LYS A 20 17.79 2.46 -9.98
N THR A 21 16.95 2.80 -9.04
CA THR A 21 16.64 1.85 -7.96
C THR A 21 15.85 0.66 -8.51
N ILE A 22 16.02 -0.51 -7.90
CA ILE A 22 15.23 -1.70 -8.29
C ILE A 22 13.72 -1.41 -8.19
N SER A 23 13.30 -0.55 -7.26
CA SER A 23 11.90 -0.08 -7.19
C SER A 23 11.47 0.63 -8.47
N GLU A 24 12.28 1.57 -8.97
CA GLU A 24 11.99 2.30 -10.22
C GLU A 24 12.03 1.38 -11.44
N CYS A 25 13.01 0.47 -11.52
CA CYS A 25 13.06 -0.54 -12.57
C CYS A 25 11.80 -1.42 -12.63
N LEU A 26 11.27 -1.82 -11.47
CA LEU A 26 10.04 -2.60 -11.37
C LEU A 26 8.79 -1.80 -11.75
N ASP A 27 8.75 -0.51 -11.42
CA ASP A 27 7.65 0.39 -11.78
C ASP A 27 7.60 0.68 -13.29
N GLU A 28 8.77 0.74 -13.94
CA GLU A 28 8.91 0.97 -15.39
C GLU A 28 8.77 -0.32 -16.23
N ALA A 29 8.92 -1.50 -15.62
CA ALA A 29 8.88 -2.78 -16.33
C ALA A 29 7.52 -3.03 -16.99
N LYS A 30 7.53 -3.24 -18.30
CA LYS A 30 6.33 -3.42 -19.14
C LYS A 30 5.92 -4.89 -19.26
N THR A 31 6.85 -5.80 -19.05
CA THR A 31 6.63 -7.25 -19.20
C THR A 31 6.94 -8.00 -17.90
N ASN A 32 6.33 -9.17 -17.74
CA ASN A 32 6.66 -10.06 -16.63
C ASN A 32 8.13 -10.52 -16.68
N SER A 33 8.69 -10.71 -17.88
CA SER A 33 10.09 -11.09 -18.07
C SER A 33 11.05 -10.02 -17.55
N GLU A 34 10.78 -8.74 -17.86
CA GLU A 34 11.57 -7.62 -17.32
C GLU A 34 11.49 -7.57 -15.79
N ARG A 35 10.27 -7.70 -15.24
CA ARG A 35 10.09 -7.73 -13.78
C ARG A 35 10.88 -8.86 -13.14
N GLN A 36 10.81 -10.06 -13.72
CA GLN A 36 11.56 -11.23 -13.22
C GLN A 36 13.06 -10.96 -13.25
N ARG A 37 13.59 -10.42 -14.34
CA ARG A 37 15.02 -10.07 -14.46
C ARG A 37 15.49 -9.16 -13.33
N TRP A 38 14.74 -8.07 -13.03
CA TRP A 38 15.11 -7.15 -11.95
C TRP A 38 15.05 -7.80 -10.57
N LEU A 39 14.09 -8.71 -10.37
CA LEU A 39 13.97 -9.44 -9.11
C LEU A 39 15.10 -10.45 -8.94
N SER A 40 15.44 -11.21 -9.98
CA SER A 40 16.59 -12.13 -9.94
C SER A 40 17.88 -11.38 -9.67
N LEU A 41 18.12 -10.25 -10.33
CA LEU A 41 19.31 -9.42 -10.09
C LEU A 41 19.43 -8.94 -8.63
N ALA A 42 18.30 -8.55 -8.02
CA ALA A 42 18.29 -8.19 -6.61
C ALA A 42 18.59 -9.40 -5.69
N ILE A 43 18.03 -10.57 -6.00
CA ILE A 43 18.25 -11.80 -5.23
C ILE A 43 19.70 -12.28 -5.34
N ASP A 44 20.29 -12.23 -6.53
CA ASP A 44 21.71 -12.57 -6.75
C ASP A 44 22.63 -11.68 -5.92
N SER A 45 22.31 -10.38 -5.88
CA SER A 45 23.04 -9.42 -5.07
C SER A 45 22.91 -9.70 -3.57
N ILE A 46 21.71 -10.01 -3.08
CA ILE A 46 21.48 -10.44 -1.68
C ILE A 46 22.21 -11.75 -1.40
N SER A 47 22.17 -12.70 -2.32
CA SER A 47 22.85 -13.98 -2.23
C SER A 47 24.36 -13.78 -2.09
N ALA A 48 24.97 -12.91 -2.90
CA ALA A 48 26.39 -12.57 -2.83
C ALA A 48 26.76 -11.96 -1.46
N CYS A 49 25.95 -11.06 -0.94
CA CYS A 49 26.15 -10.49 0.40
C CYS A 49 26.08 -11.55 1.49
N HIS A 50 25.11 -12.44 1.45
CA HIS A 50 24.97 -13.50 2.44
C HIS A 50 26.15 -14.49 2.40
N ARG A 51 26.69 -14.80 1.21
CA ARG A 51 27.93 -15.62 1.11
C ARG A 51 29.13 -14.95 1.79
N GLN A 52 29.18 -13.62 1.78
CA GLN A 52 30.21 -12.84 2.45
C GLN A 52 29.93 -12.54 3.92
N GLY A 53 28.84 -13.09 4.48
CA GLY A 53 28.45 -12.84 5.87
C GLY A 53 27.90 -11.44 6.13
N LEU A 54 27.46 -10.74 5.09
CA LEU A 54 26.89 -9.40 5.21
C LEU A 54 25.39 -9.47 5.45
N TRP A 55 24.93 -8.77 6.46
CA TRP A 55 23.52 -8.65 6.83
C TRP A 55 23.07 -7.19 6.84
N GLN A 56 21.98 -6.89 6.13
CA GLN A 56 21.41 -5.55 6.05
C GLN A 56 20.04 -5.50 6.74
N PRO A 57 19.90 -4.82 7.89
CA PRO A 57 18.64 -4.79 8.63
C PRO A 57 17.52 -4.01 7.92
N ASP A 58 17.85 -2.98 7.12
CA ASP A 58 16.91 -2.22 6.31
C ASP A 58 17.05 -2.58 4.82
N ILE A 59 16.72 -3.83 4.51
CA ILE A 59 16.77 -4.36 3.15
C ILE A 59 15.55 -3.92 2.34
N HIS A 60 15.63 -2.74 1.71
CA HIS A 60 14.55 -2.14 0.96
C HIS A 60 14.90 -2.03 -0.54
N MET A 61 13.94 -2.29 -1.45
CA MET A 61 14.17 -2.22 -2.91
C MET A 61 14.74 -0.88 -3.37
N LYS A 62 14.47 0.21 -2.67
CA LYS A 62 15.04 1.54 -2.93
C LYS A 62 16.52 1.66 -2.53
N ASN A 63 17.03 0.72 -1.75
CA ASN A 63 18.43 0.69 -1.32
C ASN A 63 19.32 -0.14 -2.28
N PHE A 64 18.75 -0.64 -3.37
CA PHE A 64 19.47 -1.33 -4.44
C PHE A 64 19.43 -0.45 -5.68
N LEU A 65 20.58 0.05 -6.13
CA LEU A 65 20.73 0.85 -7.32
C LEU A 65 21.32 0.00 -8.45
N GLU A 66 20.62 -0.12 -9.54
CA GLU A 66 21.10 -0.78 -10.76
C GLU A 66 21.77 0.22 -11.68
N SER A 67 22.95 -0.11 -12.20
CA SER A 67 23.62 0.57 -13.32
C SER A 67 24.47 -0.45 -14.04
N ASP A 68 24.39 -0.52 -15.36
CA ASP A 68 25.17 -1.39 -16.24
C ASP A 68 25.16 -2.88 -15.84
N ASN A 69 23.98 -3.40 -15.47
CA ASN A 69 23.77 -4.76 -14.93
C ASN A 69 24.51 -5.06 -13.62
N GLN A 70 24.95 -4.05 -12.91
CA GLN A 70 25.51 -4.17 -11.58
C GLN A 70 24.55 -3.59 -10.54
N VAL A 71 24.50 -4.18 -9.36
CA VAL A 71 23.71 -3.68 -8.24
C VAL A 71 24.62 -3.10 -7.18
N TYR A 72 24.38 -1.86 -6.86
CA TYR A 72 25.05 -1.13 -5.80
C TYR A 72 24.12 -1.01 -4.60
N TYR A 73 24.67 -1.20 -3.42
CA TYR A 73 23.93 -1.01 -2.16
C TYR A 73 24.01 0.44 -1.73
N LEU A 74 22.85 1.08 -1.56
CA LEU A 74 22.73 2.37 -0.93
C LEU A 74 22.53 2.21 0.57
N ASP A 75 22.86 3.26 1.34
CA ASP A 75 22.64 3.32 2.79
C ASP A 75 23.32 2.17 3.56
N GLY A 76 24.62 1.98 3.27
CA GLY A 76 25.42 0.90 3.84
C GLY A 76 25.76 1.06 5.34
N GLY A 77 25.35 2.16 6.00
CA GLY A 77 25.72 2.46 7.38
C GLY A 77 25.27 1.42 8.42
N ASP A 78 24.19 0.71 8.12
CA ASP A 78 23.64 -0.33 9.00
C ASP A 78 24.04 -1.76 8.61
N ILE A 79 24.82 -1.94 7.53
CA ILE A 79 25.31 -3.26 7.12
C ILE A 79 26.26 -3.81 8.19
N ARG A 80 26.04 -5.06 8.59
CA ARG A 80 26.84 -5.77 9.58
C ARG A 80 27.58 -6.91 8.93
N ALA A 81 28.89 -7.00 9.17
CA ALA A 81 29.69 -8.14 8.82
C ALA A 81 29.64 -9.16 9.97
N LEU A 82 29.24 -10.37 9.66
CA LEU A 82 29.07 -11.50 10.59
C LEU A 82 29.90 -12.71 10.10
N GLU A 83 29.53 -13.91 10.55
CA GLU A 83 30.14 -15.14 10.10
C GLU A 83 29.95 -15.39 8.60
N ARG A 84 30.91 -16.02 7.95
CA ARG A 84 30.89 -16.39 6.53
C ARG A 84 30.72 -17.89 6.36
N PRO A 85 29.71 -18.34 5.65
CA PRO A 85 28.56 -17.59 5.12
C PRO A 85 27.63 -17.14 6.25
N LEU A 86 26.70 -16.23 5.94
CA LEU A 86 25.70 -15.77 6.90
C LEU A 86 24.90 -16.94 7.47
N PRO A 87 24.68 -17.03 8.79
CA PRO A 87 23.86 -18.09 9.38
C PRO A 87 22.45 -18.14 8.74
N SER A 88 21.95 -19.37 8.48
CA SER A 88 20.68 -19.57 7.77
C SER A 88 19.51 -18.83 8.41
N GLU A 89 19.43 -18.77 9.73
CA GLU A 89 18.37 -18.02 10.43
C GLU A 89 18.36 -16.53 10.10
N LEU A 90 19.53 -15.92 9.99
CA LEU A 90 19.67 -14.50 9.63
C LEU A 90 19.38 -14.28 8.14
N ALA A 91 19.82 -15.19 7.27
CA ALA A 91 19.51 -15.15 5.85
C ALA A 91 17.99 -15.25 5.62
N VAL A 92 17.31 -16.21 6.27
CA VAL A 92 15.85 -16.35 6.25
C VAL A 92 15.15 -15.07 6.72
N LYS A 93 15.61 -14.47 7.81
CA LYS A 93 15.06 -13.22 8.34
C LYS A 93 15.24 -12.06 7.36
N ASN A 94 16.39 -11.98 6.71
CA ASN A 94 16.70 -10.91 5.76
C ASN A 94 15.85 -11.04 4.49
N LEU A 95 15.78 -12.24 3.91
CA LEU A 95 14.92 -12.54 2.77
C LEU A 95 13.43 -12.27 3.10
N ALA A 96 12.99 -12.64 4.30
CA ALA A 96 11.61 -12.37 4.73
C ALA A 96 11.30 -10.86 4.79
N LEU A 97 12.24 -10.02 5.23
CA LEU A 97 12.09 -8.56 5.22
C LEU A 97 12.06 -8.00 3.79
N PHE A 98 12.90 -8.53 2.89
CA PHE A 98 12.90 -8.14 1.48
C PHE A 98 11.57 -8.50 0.82
N PHE A 99 11.15 -9.75 0.89
CA PHE A 99 9.92 -10.22 0.24
C PHE A 99 8.63 -9.69 0.88
N ALA A 100 8.66 -9.25 2.12
CA ALA A 100 7.50 -8.59 2.75
C ALA A 100 7.10 -7.26 2.10
N GLN A 101 7.90 -6.74 1.17
CA GLN A 101 7.58 -5.54 0.40
C GLN A 101 6.66 -5.81 -0.78
N PHE A 102 6.59 -7.07 -1.22
CA PHE A 102 5.73 -7.48 -2.33
C PHE A 102 4.30 -7.75 -1.86
N THR A 103 3.37 -7.53 -2.76
CA THR A 103 1.95 -7.84 -2.57
C THR A 103 1.69 -9.35 -2.63
N VAL A 104 0.53 -9.80 -2.16
CA VAL A 104 0.21 -11.23 -2.01
C VAL A 104 0.06 -11.96 -3.35
N ASP A 105 -0.29 -11.25 -4.42
CA ASP A 105 -0.34 -11.78 -5.78
C ASP A 105 1.04 -12.20 -6.31
N ASN A 106 2.12 -11.70 -5.71
CA ASN A 106 3.49 -12.10 -6.05
C ASN A 106 4.01 -13.33 -5.27
N ASP A 107 3.19 -13.98 -4.45
CA ASP A 107 3.63 -15.09 -3.62
C ASP A 107 4.23 -16.26 -4.42
N GLU A 108 3.71 -16.56 -5.62
CA GLU A 108 4.27 -17.59 -6.51
C GLU A 108 5.65 -17.21 -7.05
N ASN A 109 5.84 -15.94 -7.41
CA ASN A 109 7.14 -15.41 -7.83
C ASN A 109 8.15 -15.46 -6.68
N ILE A 110 7.72 -15.15 -5.45
CA ILE A 110 8.58 -15.24 -4.26
C ILE A 110 9.06 -16.67 -4.05
N GLU A 111 8.19 -17.66 -4.22
CA GLU A 111 8.56 -19.07 -4.11
C GLU A 111 9.61 -19.46 -5.15
N HIS A 112 9.48 -18.99 -6.38
CA HIS A 112 10.45 -19.19 -7.45
C HIS A 112 11.82 -18.57 -7.10
N LEU A 113 11.83 -17.31 -6.71
CA LEU A 113 13.06 -16.57 -6.33
C LEU A 113 13.77 -17.19 -5.12
N LEU A 114 13.02 -17.74 -4.16
CA LEU A 114 13.60 -18.46 -3.03
C LEU A 114 14.28 -19.75 -3.48
N LYS A 115 13.74 -20.44 -4.50
CA LYS A 115 14.39 -21.60 -5.11
C LYS A 115 15.67 -21.21 -5.86
N GLU A 116 15.65 -20.13 -6.63
CA GLU A 116 16.85 -19.57 -7.28
C GLU A 116 17.93 -19.25 -6.24
N TYR A 117 17.59 -18.50 -5.19
CA TYR A 117 18.51 -18.22 -4.09
C TYR A 117 19.11 -19.49 -3.47
N GLN A 118 18.28 -20.53 -3.27
CA GLN A 118 18.76 -21.81 -2.71
C GLN A 118 19.75 -22.52 -3.62
N LEU A 119 19.53 -22.50 -4.93
CA LEU A 119 20.41 -23.14 -5.91
C LEU A 119 21.80 -22.49 -5.93
N GLU A 120 21.84 -21.17 -5.83
CA GLU A 120 23.08 -20.40 -5.83
C GLU A 120 23.78 -20.37 -4.47
N ASN A 121 23.01 -20.48 -3.42
CA ASN A 121 23.48 -20.26 -2.06
C ASN A 121 23.09 -21.44 -1.15
N LYS A 122 24.04 -22.31 -0.86
CA LYS A 122 23.83 -23.49 -0.01
C LYS A 122 23.51 -23.18 1.47
N ILE A 123 23.28 -21.91 1.82
CA ILE A 123 22.91 -21.49 3.17
C ILE A 123 21.51 -21.99 3.55
N LEU A 124 20.55 -22.02 2.59
CA LEU A 124 19.19 -22.49 2.83
C LEU A 124 19.03 -23.94 2.43
N HIS A 125 18.41 -24.73 3.30
CA HIS A 125 17.95 -26.09 3.01
C HIS A 125 16.48 -26.08 2.59
N THR A 126 15.99 -27.20 2.02
CA THR A 126 14.61 -27.32 1.54
C THR A 126 13.55 -27.04 2.63
N LYS A 127 13.82 -27.42 3.87
CA LYS A 127 12.98 -27.11 5.03
C LYS A 127 12.85 -25.59 5.30
N ASP A 128 13.94 -24.84 5.02
CA ASP A 128 14.03 -23.42 5.31
C ASP A 128 13.17 -22.59 4.34
N LEU A 129 12.85 -23.12 3.15
CA LEU A 129 11.96 -22.44 2.18
C LEU A 129 10.55 -22.21 2.76
N LYS A 130 9.96 -23.25 3.37
CA LYS A 130 8.65 -23.13 4.02
C LYS A 130 8.69 -22.16 5.21
N GLU A 131 9.75 -22.23 6.00
CA GLU A 131 9.95 -21.31 7.12
C GLU A 131 10.14 -19.88 6.64
N THR A 132 10.94 -19.67 5.59
CA THR A 132 11.14 -18.35 4.97
C THR A 132 9.80 -17.77 4.53
N PHE A 133 8.97 -18.56 3.85
CA PHE A 133 7.68 -18.11 3.37
C PHE A 133 6.72 -17.76 4.53
N ALA A 134 6.73 -18.54 5.60
CA ALA A 134 5.98 -18.21 6.82
C ALA A 134 6.46 -16.88 7.44
N LYS A 135 7.79 -16.68 7.51
CA LYS A 135 8.37 -15.42 8.00
C LYS A 135 8.10 -14.22 7.09
N VAL A 136 7.98 -14.42 5.76
CA VAL A 136 7.52 -13.37 4.83
C VAL A 136 6.12 -12.89 5.21
N LYS A 137 5.20 -13.81 5.47
CA LYS A 137 3.82 -13.47 5.90
C LYS A 137 3.80 -12.71 7.23
N GLU A 138 4.57 -13.15 8.21
CA GLU A 138 4.71 -12.45 9.49
C GLU A 138 5.31 -11.04 9.31
N ALA A 139 6.37 -10.92 8.52
CA ALA A 139 7.02 -9.64 8.24
C ALA A 139 6.06 -8.68 7.52
N ARG A 140 5.27 -9.19 6.56
CA ARG A 140 4.21 -8.44 5.86
C ARG A 140 3.13 -7.99 6.84
N ALA A 141 2.66 -8.85 7.73
CA ALA A 141 1.69 -8.49 8.77
C ALA A 141 2.23 -7.40 9.72
N ARG A 142 3.50 -7.51 10.15
CA ARG A 142 4.16 -6.46 10.94
C ARG A 142 4.28 -5.13 10.18
N ARG A 143 4.55 -5.19 8.86
CA ARG A 143 4.61 -4.00 8.00
C ARG A 143 3.24 -3.34 7.89
N ILE A 144 2.17 -4.11 7.68
CA ILE A 144 0.78 -3.61 7.66
C ILE A 144 0.45 -2.92 8.99
N SER A 145 0.73 -3.55 10.12
CA SER A 145 0.46 -2.97 11.44
C SER A 145 1.22 -1.64 11.67
N ARG A 146 2.45 -1.55 11.19
CA ARG A 146 3.24 -0.30 11.25
C ARG A 146 2.66 0.77 10.33
N TYR A 147 2.26 0.42 9.12
CA TYR A 147 1.62 1.31 8.16
C TYR A 147 0.29 1.83 8.72
N GLU A 148 -0.55 0.94 9.24
CA GLU A 148 -1.83 1.27 9.84
C GLU A 148 -1.72 2.35 10.95
N ARG A 149 -0.74 2.21 11.84
CA ARG A 149 -0.49 3.20 12.90
C ARG A 149 -0.08 4.58 12.38
N LYS A 150 0.41 4.64 11.14
CA LYS A 150 0.84 5.88 10.48
C LYS A 150 -0.25 6.52 9.62
N LEU A 151 -1.32 5.79 9.26
CA LEU A 151 -2.36 6.26 8.32
C LEU A 151 -3.11 7.52 8.74
N LEU A 152 -3.16 7.82 10.04
CA LEU A 152 -3.83 9.02 10.58
C LEU A 152 -2.87 10.14 10.97
N ARG A 153 -1.59 10.00 10.65
CA ARG A 153 -0.53 10.95 11.00
C ARG A 153 0.09 11.55 9.74
N SER A 154 0.76 12.69 9.89
CA SER A 154 1.60 13.22 8.82
C SER A 154 2.83 12.32 8.64
N THR A 155 3.07 11.95 7.39
CA THR A 155 4.20 11.11 6.94
C THR A 155 4.74 11.68 5.62
N THR A 156 5.66 10.99 4.98
CA THR A 156 6.11 11.32 3.61
C THR A 156 4.98 11.16 2.59
N ALA A 157 4.07 10.17 2.76
CA ALA A 157 2.96 9.91 1.83
C ALA A 157 1.68 10.68 2.18
N HIS A 158 1.39 10.92 3.46
CA HIS A 158 0.13 11.51 3.90
C HIS A 158 0.35 12.76 4.72
N ARG A 159 -0.64 13.66 4.72
CA ARG A 159 -0.69 14.82 5.61
C ARG A 159 -1.96 14.79 6.44
N SER A 160 -1.81 15.07 7.74
CA SER A 160 -2.92 15.19 8.68
C SER A 160 -3.04 16.64 9.13
N LEU A 161 -4.21 17.23 8.94
CA LEU A 161 -4.56 18.59 9.35
C LEU A 161 -5.65 18.52 10.41
N ARG A 162 -5.44 19.23 11.51
CA ARG A 162 -6.42 19.39 12.58
C ARG A 162 -6.75 20.86 12.79
N SER A 163 -8.02 21.19 12.77
CA SER A 163 -8.56 22.47 13.18
C SER A 163 -9.59 22.28 14.31
N ARG A 164 -10.10 23.38 14.87
CA ARG A 164 -11.11 23.31 15.94
C ARG A 164 -12.39 22.57 15.56
N GLY A 165 -12.75 22.55 14.27
CA GLY A 165 -14.00 21.96 13.79
C GLY A 165 -13.81 20.78 12.83
N ARG A 166 -12.57 20.41 12.51
CA ARG A 166 -12.34 19.45 11.43
C ARG A 166 -11.01 18.70 11.55
N LEU A 167 -11.04 17.41 11.21
CA LEU A 167 -9.88 16.59 10.96
C LEU A 167 -9.89 16.18 9.47
N ALA A 168 -8.79 16.40 8.78
CA ALA A 168 -8.59 15.90 7.42
C ALA A 168 -7.26 15.15 7.33
N VAL A 169 -7.27 14.01 6.65
CA VAL A 169 -6.06 13.28 6.27
C VAL A 169 -6.13 13.02 4.78
N TYR A 170 -5.05 13.30 4.07
CA TYR A 170 -5.01 13.18 2.63
C TYR A 170 -3.65 12.71 2.11
N ASP A 171 -3.65 12.09 0.94
CA ASP A 171 -2.48 11.73 0.17
C ASP A 171 -1.79 13.02 -0.33
N ARG A 172 -0.46 13.11 -0.21
CA ARG A 172 0.30 14.28 -0.66
C ARG A 172 0.30 14.49 -2.17
N GLU A 173 -0.07 13.47 -2.93
CA GLU A 173 -0.27 13.57 -4.38
C GLU A 173 -1.57 14.30 -4.77
N VAL A 174 -2.44 14.59 -3.81
CA VAL A 174 -3.65 15.38 -4.06
C VAL A 174 -3.25 16.81 -4.36
N ASP A 175 -3.77 17.33 -5.47
CA ASP A 175 -3.49 18.68 -5.92
C ASP A 175 -3.82 19.73 -4.85
N SER A 176 -2.89 20.64 -4.62
CA SER A 176 -3.04 21.70 -3.60
C SER A 176 -4.21 22.66 -3.90
N SER A 177 -4.55 22.86 -5.16
CA SER A 177 -5.62 23.76 -5.61
C SER A 177 -7.01 23.30 -5.16
N ILE A 178 -7.26 21.97 -5.17
CA ILE A 178 -8.54 21.41 -4.71
C ILE A 178 -8.60 21.25 -3.18
N LEU A 179 -7.44 21.06 -2.52
CA LEU A 179 -7.37 20.73 -1.09
C LEU A 179 -8.08 21.74 -0.21
N GLY A 180 -7.82 23.03 -0.42
CA GLY A 180 -8.42 24.11 0.36
C GLY A 180 -9.95 24.08 0.30
N ASN A 181 -10.49 23.92 -0.90
CA ASN A 181 -11.93 23.87 -1.15
C ASN A 181 -12.57 22.60 -0.56
N LEU A 182 -11.97 21.43 -0.76
CA LEU A 182 -12.46 20.15 -0.20
C LEU A 182 -12.46 20.17 1.33
N ILE A 183 -11.41 20.72 1.94
CA ILE A 183 -11.31 20.79 3.40
C ILE A 183 -12.28 21.83 3.96
N SER A 184 -12.49 22.97 3.30
CA SER A 184 -13.39 24.03 3.76
C SER A 184 -14.86 23.68 3.60
N ASP A 185 -15.27 23.18 2.45
CA ASP A 185 -16.65 22.77 2.16
C ASP A 185 -16.74 21.54 1.24
N PRO A 186 -16.65 20.33 1.79
CA PRO A 186 -16.78 19.11 0.99
C PRO A 186 -18.20 18.91 0.43
N ASN A 187 -19.25 19.58 0.97
CA ASN A 187 -20.60 19.48 0.43
C ASN A 187 -20.74 20.15 -0.92
N ARG A 188 -19.92 21.16 -1.23
CA ARG A 188 -19.91 21.82 -2.54
C ARG A 188 -19.77 20.85 -3.71
N TYR A 189 -19.11 19.72 -3.48
CA TYR A 189 -18.87 18.67 -4.48
C TYR A 189 -19.97 17.60 -4.53
N ILE A 190 -21.05 17.76 -3.73
CA ILE A 190 -22.19 16.85 -3.73
C ILE A 190 -23.36 17.59 -4.43
N GLN A 191 -23.35 17.54 -5.76
CA GLN A 191 -24.38 18.14 -6.60
C GLN A 191 -25.47 17.12 -6.94
N LYS A 192 -26.71 17.56 -7.04
CA LYS A 192 -27.88 16.70 -7.31
C LYS A 192 -27.76 15.94 -8.64
N GLU A 193 -27.22 16.59 -9.67
CA GLU A 193 -27.10 16.05 -11.03
C GLU A 193 -26.03 14.93 -11.14
N LYS A 194 -25.16 14.83 -10.14
CA LYS A 194 -24.02 13.86 -10.12
C LYS A 194 -24.13 12.86 -8.97
N LEU A 195 -25.33 12.69 -8.43
CA LEU A 195 -25.55 11.72 -7.36
C LEU A 195 -25.53 10.29 -7.92
N LEU A 196 -24.65 9.47 -7.38
CA LEU A 196 -24.61 8.03 -7.62
C LEU A 196 -25.51 7.29 -6.62
N LYS A 197 -25.71 7.86 -5.43
CA LYS A 197 -26.59 7.34 -4.39
C LYS A 197 -26.99 8.45 -3.43
N ASP A 198 -28.27 8.55 -3.15
CA ASP A 198 -28.80 9.41 -2.09
C ASP A 198 -29.61 8.58 -1.08
N GLY A 199 -29.06 8.45 0.12
CA GLY A 199 -29.67 7.65 1.20
C GLY A 199 -29.50 8.32 2.55
N ASN A 200 -30.39 7.99 3.46
CA ASN A 200 -30.45 8.59 4.80
C ASN A 200 -29.11 8.54 5.56
N SER A 201 -28.34 7.46 5.42
CA SER A 201 -27.10 7.27 6.15
C SER A 201 -25.85 7.59 5.32
N THR A 202 -25.96 7.67 3.99
CA THR A 202 -24.82 7.87 3.08
C THR A 202 -25.30 8.48 1.77
N THR A 203 -24.66 9.56 1.36
CA THR A 203 -24.80 10.19 0.04
C THR A 203 -23.50 9.97 -0.73
N VAL A 204 -23.57 9.58 -1.99
CA VAL A 204 -22.42 9.36 -2.87
C VAL A 204 -22.60 10.19 -4.13
N ALA A 205 -21.61 10.99 -4.46
CA ALA A 205 -21.61 11.82 -5.67
C ALA A 205 -20.27 11.68 -6.40
N GLU A 206 -20.32 11.89 -7.71
CA GLU A 206 -19.14 12.05 -8.55
C GLU A 206 -18.86 13.54 -8.75
N PHE A 207 -17.60 13.92 -8.85
CA PHE A 207 -17.20 15.26 -9.29
C PHE A 207 -15.92 15.20 -10.11
N ILE A 208 -15.71 16.22 -10.94
CA ILE A 208 -14.53 16.37 -11.78
C ILE A 208 -13.76 17.59 -11.29
N PHE A 209 -12.46 17.45 -11.20
CA PHE A 209 -11.54 18.53 -10.94
C PHE A 209 -10.26 18.34 -11.77
N GLU A 210 -9.89 19.36 -12.56
CA GLU A 210 -8.69 19.33 -13.43
C GLU A 210 -8.57 18.03 -14.25
N SER A 211 -9.63 17.66 -14.94
CA SER A 211 -9.72 16.44 -15.77
C SER A 211 -9.66 15.11 -15.01
N LYS A 212 -9.49 15.12 -13.70
CA LYS A 212 -9.55 13.91 -12.86
C LYS A 212 -10.94 13.73 -12.28
N ARG A 213 -11.39 12.48 -12.22
CA ARG A 213 -12.68 12.10 -11.67
C ARG A 213 -12.55 11.54 -10.27
N TYR A 214 -13.40 12.01 -9.38
CA TYR A 214 -13.44 11.65 -7.97
C TYR A 214 -14.82 11.19 -7.54
N VAL A 215 -14.87 10.36 -6.52
CA VAL A 215 -16.09 10.00 -5.81
C VAL A 215 -16.00 10.50 -4.39
N VAL A 216 -17.02 11.26 -3.97
CA VAL A 216 -17.19 11.68 -2.58
C VAL A 216 -18.30 10.88 -1.93
N LYS A 217 -18.01 10.21 -0.82
CA LYS A 217 -18.97 9.52 0.05
C LYS A 217 -19.14 10.31 1.34
N ARG A 218 -20.30 10.94 1.51
CA ARG A 218 -20.68 11.60 2.76
C ARG A 218 -21.43 10.62 3.65
N TYR A 219 -20.96 10.46 4.87
CA TYR A 219 -21.64 9.70 5.91
C TYR A 219 -22.39 10.66 6.83
N ASN A 220 -23.72 10.55 6.81
CA ASN A 220 -24.61 11.40 7.57
C ASN A 220 -24.64 10.94 9.03
N LEU A 221 -24.64 11.89 9.95
CA LEU A 221 -24.97 11.67 11.35
C LEU A 221 -26.26 12.42 11.61
N ASN A 222 -27.34 11.67 11.80
CA ASN A 222 -28.68 12.21 11.88
C ASN A 222 -29.11 12.57 13.33
N SER A 223 -28.29 12.22 14.33
CA SER A 223 -28.61 12.44 15.75
C SER A 223 -27.38 12.75 16.59
N LEU A 224 -27.53 13.64 17.56
CA LEU A 224 -26.52 13.92 18.58
C LEU A 224 -26.20 12.66 19.42
N TRP A 225 -27.19 11.82 19.67
CA TRP A 225 -27.01 10.50 20.34
C TRP A 225 -26.01 9.61 19.59
N GLN A 226 -26.08 9.58 18.26
CA GLN A 226 -25.12 8.86 17.44
C GLN A 226 -23.72 9.46 17.58
N SER A 227 -23.58 10.78 17.67
CA SER A 227 -22.28 11.43 17.87
C SER A 227 -21.63 11.01 19.18
N VAL A 228 -22.40 10.89 20.26
CA VAL A 228 -21.94 10.42 21.58
C VAL A 228 -21.57 8.91 21.51
N LYS A 229 -22.44 8.06 20.95
CA LYS A 229 -22.21 6.61 20.79
C LYS A 229 -20.92 6.31 19.99
N TYR A 230 -20.57 7.17 19.05
CA TYR A 230 -19.37 6.99 18.20
C TYR A 230 -18.15 7.76 18.71
N LEU A 231 -18.19 8.35 19.90
CA LEU A 231 -17.09 9.16 20.45
C LEU A 231 -15.73 8.41 20.40
N PHE A 232 -15.72 7.16 20.81
CA PHE A 232 -14.53 6.31 20.87
C PHE A 232 -14.30 5.42 19.64
N LYS A 233 -15.18 5.47 18.64
CA LYS A 233 -15.05 4.66 17.42
C LYS A 233 -14.58 5.53 16.27
N MET A 234 -13.76 4.98 15.39
CA MET A 234 -13.38 5.67 14.15
C MET A 234 -14.63 6.03 13.34
N SER A 235 -14.63 7.21 12.68
CA SER A 235 -15.69 7.57 11.74
C SER A 235 -15.74 6.57 10.58
N ARG A 236 -16.90 6.49 9.90
CA ARG A 236 -17.04 5.62 8.72
C ARG A 236 -16.07 6.00 7.61
N ALA A 237 -15.82 7.29 7.39
CA ALA A 237 -14.85 7.77 6.40
C ALA A 237 -13.42 7.36 6.75
N ALA A 238 -13.00 7.52 8.02
CA ALA A 238 -11.67 7.11 8.46
C ALA A 238 -11.48 5.58 8.37
N ARG A 239 -12.54 4.79 8.61
CA ARG A 239 -12.50 3.33 8.39
C ARG A 239 -12.35 2.97 6.92
N CYS A 240 -13.07 3.67 6.01
CA CYS A 240 -12.90 3.45 4.57
C CYS A 240 -11.50 3.81 4.11
N TRP A 241 -10.95 4.94 4.57
CA TRP A 241 -9.57 5.33 4.32
C TRP A 241 -8.59 4.24 4.74
N ARG A 242 -8.69 3.78 6.00
CA ARG A 242 -7.84 2.71 6.52
C ARG A 242 -7.96 1.43 5.70
N SER A 243 -9.18 0.96 5.45
CA SER A 243 -9.43 -0.30 4.73
C SER A 243 -8.93 -0.23 3.28
N ALA A 244 -9.22 0.84 2.54
CA ALA A 244 -8.76 1.02 1.18
C ALA A 244 -7.22 1.06 1.12
N SER A 245 -6.57 1.79 2.03
CA SER A 245 -5.11 1.86 2.10
C SER A 245 -4.46 0.51 2.40
N ILE A 246 -5.03 -0.29 3.31
CA ILE A 246 -4.52 -1.62 3.64
C ILE A 246 -4.74 -2.59 2.47
N LEU A 247 -5.92 -2.59 1.85
CA LEU A 247 -6.22 -3.44 0.70
C LEU A 247 -5.28 -3.14 -0.48
N SER A 248 -5.06 -1.86 -0.78
CA SER A 248 -4.10 -1.44 -1.80
C SER A 248 -2.68 -1.93 -1.49
N MET A 249 -2.22 -1.81 -0.23
CA MET A 249 -0.91 -2.30 0.20
C MET A 249 -0.77 -3.83 0.06
N LEU A 250 -1.88 -4.57 0.12
CA LEU A 250 -1.91 -6.03 -0.03
C LEU A 250 -2.07 -6.48 -1.49
N GLY A 251 -2.21 -5.56 -2.45
CA GLY A 251 -2.39 -5.87 -3.86
C GLY A 251 -3.84 -6.10 -4.28
N VAL A 252 -4.82 -5.76 -3.42
CA VAL A 252 -6.23 -5.78 -3.83
C VAL A 252 -6.56 -4.51 -4.58
N TYR A 253 -7.01 -4.65 -5.83
CA TYR A 253 -7.47 -3.51 -6.62
C TYR A 253 -8.67 -2.85 -5.94
N THR A 254 -8.49 -1.60 -5.55
CA THR A 254 -9.51 -0.76 -4.91
C THR A 254 -9.34 0.68 -5.38
N PRO A 255 -10.42 1.47 -5.51
CA PRO A 255 -10.28 2.88 -5.86
C PRO A 255 -9.28 3.58 -4.95
N LYS A 256 -8.29 4.28 -5.54
CA LYS A 256 -7.24 4.97 -4.78
C LYS A 256 -7.89 5.92 -3.76
N PRO A 257 -7.60 5.77 -2.46
CA PRO A 257 -8.09 6.69 -1.45
C PRO A 257 -7.27 7.98 -1.51
N TYR A 258 -7.93 9.13 -1.69
CA TYR A 258 -7.26 10.42 -1.74
C TYR A 258 -7.35 11.20 -0.43
N MET A 259 -8.51 11.12 0.25
CA MET A 259 -8.74 11.91 1.46
C MET A 259 -9.87 11.34 2.30
N PHE A 260 -9.80 11.55 3.61
CA PHE A 260 -10.99 11.60 4.44
C PHE A 260 -11.05 12.89 5.25
N ILE A 261 -12.29 13.35 5.50
CA ILE A 261 -12.59 14.53 6.30
C ILE A 261 -13.60 14.13 7.36
N GLU A 262 -13.41 14.63 8.55
CA GLU A 262 -14.30 14.40 9.70
C GLU A 262 -14.63 15.73 10.35
N ASP A 263 -15.91 16.13 10.30
CA ASP A 263 -16.39 17.28 11.04
C ASP A 263 -16.41 16.97 12.53
N ARG A 264 -16.03 17.91 13.36
CA ARG A 264 -16.00 17.80 14.82
C ARG A 264 -16.74 18.99 15.43
N ARG A 265 -17.70 18.66 16.29
CA ARG A 265 -18.39 19.65 17.12
C ARG A 265 -17.76 19.66 18.51
N LEU A 266 -17.58 20.82 19.09
CA LEU A 266 -16.97 20.98 20.41
C LEU A 266 -15.63 20.20 20.56
N TRP A 267 -14.84 20.09 19.47
CA TRP A 267 -13.54 19.42 19.34
C TRP A 267 -13.56 17.88 19.39
N PHE A 268 -14.50 17.27 20.11
CA PHE A 268 -14.54 15.83 20.37
C PHE A 268 -15.77 15.12 19.79
N LEU A 269 -16.92 15.78 19.68
CA LEU A 269 -18.13 15.18 19.11
C LEU A 269 -18.00 15.06 17.61
N ARG A 270 -18.17 13.84 17.09
CA ARG A 270 -18.12 13.58 15.66
C ARG A 270 -19.34 14.11 14.96
N GLY A 271 -19.12 14.76 13.82
CA GLY A 271 -20.11 15.23 12.87
C GLY A 271 -20.19 14.35 11.62
N LYS A 272 -20.57 14.94 10.49
CA LYS A 272 -20.50 14.31 9.19
C LYS A 272 -19.07 13.91 8.88
N SER A 273 -18.90 12.86 8.09
CA SER A 273 -17.58 12.48 7.60
C SER A 273 -17.63 12.17 6.11
N TYR A 274 -16.53 12.44 5.41
CA TYR A 274 -16.42 12.37 3.96
C TYR A 274 -15.23 11.51 3.61
N PHE A 275 -15.41 10.61 2.66
CA PHE A 275 -14.34 9.82 2.08
C PHE A 275 -14.26 10.12 0.60
N ILE A 276 -13.11 10.54 0.12
CA ILE A 276 -12.85 10.88 -1.26
C ILE A 276 -11.91 9.84 -1.86
N SER A 277 -12.28 9.28 -2.97
CA SER A 277 -11.49 8.29 -3.71
C SER A 277 -11.52 8.58 -5.21
N GLU A 278 -10.68 7.89 -5.93
CA GLU A 278 -10.72 7.81 -7.39
C GLU A 278 -12.09 7.33 -7.87
N LYS A 279 -12.54 7.85 -9.01
CA LYS A 279 -13.65 7.28 -9.77
C LYS A 279 -13.08 6.30 -10.78
N ILE A 280 -13.43 5.04 -10.62
CA ILE A 280 -13.12 4.00 -11.60
C ILE A 280 -14.23 3.91 -12.63
N GLU A 281 -13.86 3.93 -13.90
CA GLU A 281 -14.78 3.72 -15.03
C GLU A 281 -15.02 2.23 -15.22
N ALA A 282 -15.92 1.70 -14.42
CA ALA A 282 -16.28 0.28 -14.43
C ALA A 282 -17.72 0.12 -13.96
N VAL A 283 -18.37 -0.93 -14.41
CA VAL A 283 -19.69 -1.33 -13.95
C VAL A 283 -19.59 -2.25 -12.73
N ASN A 284 -20.61 -2.28 -11.88
CA ASN A 284 -20.57 -3.28 -10.82
C ASN A 284 -20.85 -4.68 -11.38
N LEU A 285 -20.27 -5.68 -10.75
CA LEU A 285 -20.31 -7.06 -11.22
C LEU A 285 -21.75 -7.59 -11.36
N LEU A 286 -22.67 -7.21 -10.47
CA LEU A 286 -24.06 -7.63 -10.53
C LEU A 286 -24.76 -7.13 -11.80
N ASP A 287 -24.54 -5.85 -12.14
CA ASP A 287 -25.14 -5.25 -13.32
C ASP A 287 -24.49 -5.79 -14.60
N HIS A 288 -23.18 -6.04 -14.60
CA HIS A 288 -22.50 -6.70 -15.70
C HIS A 288 -23.10 -8.08 -15.99
N ILE A 289 -23.26 -8.91 -14.96
CA ILE A 289 -23.87 -10.25 -15.08
C ILE A 289 -25.30 -10.17 -15.63
N LYS A 290 -26.12 -9.23 -15.12
CA LYS A 290 -27.50 -9.09 -15.54
C LYS A 290 -27.65 -8.62 -16.99
N THR A 291 -26.76 -7.74 -17.46
CA THR A 291 -26.88 -7.10 -18.78
C THR A 291 -26.20 -7.89 -19.89
N LYS A 292 -25.07 -8.50 -19.61
CA LYS A 292 -24.23 -9.16 -20.63
C LYS A 292 -24.05 -10.67 -20.41
N GLY A 293 -24.41 -11.18 -19.22
CA GLY A 293 -24.03 -12.53 -18.80
C GLY A 293 -22.53 -12.63 -18.51
N LEU A 294 -22.02 -13.84 -18.37
CA LEU A 294 -20.59 -14.11 -18.20
C LEU A 294 -20.13 -15.12 -19.25
N ARG A 295 -19.08 -14.79 -19.97
CA ARG A 295 -18.35 -15.75 -20.80
C ARG A 295 -17.41 -16.59 -19.91
N GLN A 296 -17.01 -17.75 -20.40
CA GLN A 296 -16.18 -18.69 -19.63
C GLN A 296 -14.85 -18.05 -19.15
N ASN A 297 -14.16 -17.34 -20.02
CA ASN A 297 -12.91 -16.65 -19.69
C ASN A 297 -13.11 -15.51 -18.65
N GLU A 298 -14.24 -14.80 -18.69
CA GLU A 298 -14.60 -13.78 -17.70
C GLU A 298 -14.86 -14.43 -16.34
N LEU A 299 -15.58 -15.55 -16.32
CA LEU A 299 -15.84 -16.31 -15.11
C LEU A 299 -14.54 -16.81 -14.46
N GLU A 300 -13.61 -17.33 -15.25
CA GLU A 300 -12.30 -17.77 -14.76
C GLU A 300 -11.50 -16.62 -14.16
N ALA A 301 -11.43 -15.45 -14.82
CA ALA A 301 -10.75 -14.26 -14.31
C ALA A 301 -11.37 -13.76 -13.00
N ILE A 302 -12.69 -13.78 -12.90
CA ILE A 302 -13.42 -13.41 -11.67
C ILE A 302 -13.09 -14.40 -10.54
N ILE A 303 -13.08 -15.70 -10.81
CA ILE A 303 -12.74 -16.74 -9.82
C ILE A 303 -11.31 -16.54 -9.31
N ILE A 304 -10.34 -16.28 -10.19
CA ILE A 304 -8.94 -16.02 -9.81
C ILE A 304 -8.86 -14.80 -8.91
N SER A 305 -9.53 -13.71 -9.29
CA SER A 305 -9.56 -12.47 -8.50
C SER A 305 -10.19 -12.68 -7.11
N PHE A 306 -11.30 -13.39 -7.04
CA PHE A 306 -11.93 -13.71 -5.75
C PHE A 306 -11.08 -14.65 -4.88
N ARG A 307 -10.40 -15.64 -5.48
CA ARG A 307 -9.46 -16.49 -4.75
C ARG A 307 -8.36 -15.66 -4.06
N LEU A 308 -7.79 -14.69 -4.78
CA LEU A 308 -6.80 -13.79 -4.22
C LEU A 308 -7.38 -12.95 -3.08
N ILE A 309 -8.55 -12.32 -3.31
CA ILE A 309 -9.23 -11.50 -2.30
C ILE A 309 -9.52 -12.34 -1.03
N PHE A 310 -10.08 -13.54 -1.18
CA PHE A 310 -10.38 -14.40 -0.04
C PHE A 310 -9.12 -14.89 0.69
N LYS A 311 -8.07 -15.24 -0.06
CA LYS A 311 -6.76 -15.59 0.52
C LYS A 311 -6.26 -14.44 1.42
N ILE A 312 -6.28 -13.22 0.91
CA ILE A 312 -5.86 -12.02 1.64
C ILE A 312 -6.74 -11.80 2.88
N MET A 313 -8.06 -11.88 2.73
CA MET A 313 -8.99 -11.67 3.84
C MET A 313 -8.79 -12.67 4.97
N ILE A 314 -8.62 -13.94 4.64
CA ILE A 314 -8.39 -15.02 5.63
C ILE A 314 -7.02 -14.81 6.30
N GLU A 315 -5.98 -14.63 5.51
CA GLU A 315 -4.59 -14.56 5.98
C GLU A 315 -4.36 -13.34 6.89
N TYR A 316 -4.92 -12.18 6.53
CA TYR A 316 -4.75 -10.93 7.28
C TYR A 316 -5.94 -10.56 8.17
N LYS A 317 -6.89 -11.49 8.37
CA LYS A 317 -8.06 -11.32 9.25
C LYS A 317 -8.88 -10.08 8.92
N ILE A 318 -9.09 -9.83 7.61
CA ILE A 318 -9.88 -8.71 7.10
C ILE A 318 -11.32 -9.18 6.90
N SER A 319 -12.29 -8.41 7.40
CA SER A 319 -13.72 -8.66 7.21
C SER A 319 -14.34 -7.59 6.32
N HIS A 320 -15.09 -7.99 5.29
CA HIS A 320 -15.77 -7.05 4.36
C HIS A 320 -17.14 -6.64 4.88
N GLY A 321 -17.74 -7.00 5.83
CA GLY A 321 -19.00 -6.53 6.43
C GLY A 321 -20.25 -6.44 5.53
N ASP A 322 -20.13 -6.32 4.19
CA ASP A 322 -21.22 -6.25 3.20
C ASP A 322 -20.74 -6.84 1.85
N MET A 323 -20.49 -8.14 1.82
CA MET A 323 -19.96 -8.83 0.63
C MET A 323 -21.12 -9.24 -0.29
N LYS A 324 -21.34 -8.44 -1.33
CA LYS A 324 -22.31 -8.70 -2.38
C LYS A 324 -21.78 -8.26 -3.75
N ALA A 325 -22.24 -8.89 -4.83
CA ALA A 325 -21.74 -8.66 -6.19
C ALA A 325 -21.82 -7.19 -6.63
N SER A 326 -22.79 -6.42 -6.15
CA SER A 326 -22.89 -4.98 -6.43
C SER A 326 -21.79 -4.11 -5.80
N ASN A 327 -20.96 -4.66 -4.90
CA ASN A 327 -19.86 -3.94 -4.27
C ASN A 327 -18.50 -4.24 -4.94
N PHE A 328 -18.48 -5.05 -5.98
CA PHE A 328 -17.31 -5.32 -6.82
C PHE A 328 -17.47 -4.66 -8.18
N LEU A 329 -16.42 -4.08 -8.70
CA LEU A 329 -16.36 -3.48 -10.03
C LEU A 329 -15.72 -4.48 -11.00
N TYR A 330 -16.22 -4.47 -12.25
CA TYR A 330 -15.75 -5.31 -13.35
C TYR A 330 -15.35 -4.44 -14.55
#